data_bbe55165fd58a8bfd9e52301d8aef3d1
#
_entry.id   bbe55165fd58a8bfd9e52301d8aef3d1
#
_cell.length_a   1.000
_cell.length_b   1.000
_cell.length_c   1.000
_cell.angle_alpha   90.00
_cell.angle_beta   90.00
_cell.angle_gamma   90.00
#
_symmetry.space_group_name_H-M   'P 1'
#
loop_
_entity.id
_entity.type
_entity.pdbx_description
1 polymer ?
#
loop_
_entity_poly.entity_id
_entity_poly.type
_entity_poly.pdbx_seq_one_letter_code
_entity_poly.pdbx_strand_id
1 'polypeptide(L)'
;MTQQSDSTLETVGDAIARHLADIGVTVIFGVISIHNMPILDAIARQGRIRFVPARGEAGAMNMGDAYARVSRSLGVVITSTGTGAGNAAGAQVEALTAGAPVLHITTQVDRQFMDRDRGAIHDVPRQSDMLKAVSKTCFRMWEARSVHSALSAATSAALSAPKGPVSLEIPVDVQREMVAVQTNQPAPRIVRIEPDADALNTLA
;
A
#
# COMPACT_ATOMS: atom_id res chain seq x y z
N MET A 1 -25.64 -27.76 -19.59
CA MET A 1 -25.49 -26.33 -19.88
C MET A 1 -24.61 -25.72 -18.79
N THR A 2 -23.31 -25.70 -19.04
CA THR A 2 -22.30 -25.10 -18.16
C THR A 2 -22.40 -23.58 -18.35
N GLN A 3 -22.83 -22.87 -17.30
CA GLN A 3 -22.70 -21.41 -17.24
C GLN A 3 -21.21 -21.09 -17.33
N GLN A 4 -20.80 -20.58 -18.48
CA GLN A 4 -19.53 -19.88 -18.63
C GLN A 4 -19.62 -18.64 -17.73
N SER A 5 -18.89 -18.64 -16.60
CA SER A 5 -18.70 -17.44 -15.80
C SER A 5 -17.97 -16.44 -16.71
N ASP A 6 -18.65 -15.38 -17.12
CA ASP A 6 -18.02 -14.19 -17.67
C ASP A 6 -17.07 -13.67 -16.60
N SER A 7 -15.82 -14.11 -16.64
CA SER A 7 -14.77 -13.53 -15.78
C SER A 7 -14.48 -12.13 -16.32
N THR A 8 -15.17 -11.15 -15.77
CA THR A 8 -14.85 -9.75 -16.04
C THR A 8 -13.39 -9.52 -15.64
N LEU A 9 -12.64 -8.89 -16.53
CA LEU A 9 -11.27 -8.47 -16.29
C LEU A 9 -11.25 -7.03 -15.82
N GLU A 10 -10.31 -6.71 -14.97
CA GLU A 10 -10.03 -5.35 -14.51
C GLU A 10 -8.51 -5.10 -14.55
N THR A 11 -8.06 -3.86 -14.54
CA THR A 11 -6.63 -3.57 -14.38
C THR A 11 -6.19 -3.81 -12.94
N VAL A 12 -4.89 -4.03 -12.73
CA VAL A 12 -4.32 -4.07 -11.37
C VAL A 12 -4.62 -2.78 -10.61
N GLY A 13 -4.60 -1.61 -11.29
CA GLY A 13 -5.00 -0.34 -10.69
C GLY A 13 -6.45 -0.36 -10.19
N ASP A 14 -7.39 -0.91 -10.97
CA ASP A 14 -8.79 -1.07 -10.56
C ASP A 14 -8.94 -2.04 -9.39
N ALA A 15 -8.21 -3.16 -9.41
CA ALA A 15 -8.20 -4.13 -8.31
C ALA A 15 -7.69 -3.50 -6.99
N ILE A 16 -6.65 -2.64 -7.06
CA ILE A 16 -6.14 -1.89 -5.91
C ILE A 16 -7.20 -0.92 -5.39
N ALA A 17 -7.80 -0.11 -6.27
CA ALA A 17 -8.84 0.86 -5.90
C ALA A 17 -10.02 0.16 -5.23
N ARG A 18 -10.49 -0.95 -5.81
CA ARG A 18 -11.58 -1.75 -5.27
C ARG A 18 -11.22 -2.36 -3.92
N HIS A 19 -10.06 -3.01 -3.78
CA HIS A 19 -9.61 -3.58 -2.50
C HIS A 19 -9.60 -2.54 -1.38
N LEU A 20 -8.99 -1.37 -1.62
CA LEU A 20 -8.93 -0.29 -0.62
C LEU A 20 -10.33 0.17 -0.20
N ALA A 21 -11.22 0.38 -1.15
CA ALA A 21 -12.60 0.78 -0.86
C ALA A 21 -13.39 -0.30 -0.09
N ASP A 22 -13.20 -1.57 -0.43
CA ASP A 22 -13.91 -2.70 0.18
C ASP A 22 -13.46 -2.96 1.62
N ILE A 23 -12.20 -2.65 1.97
CA ILE A 23 -11.73 -2.66 3.36
C ILE A 23 -12.02 -1.38 4.14
N GLY A 24 -12.81 -0.45 3.56
CA GLY A 24 -13.29 0.75 4.24
C GLY A 24 -12.37 1.97 4.16
N VAL A 25 -11.38 1.99 3.27
CA VAL A 25 -10.57 3.19 3.02
C VAL A 25 -11.42 4.22 2.29
N THR A 26 -11.55 5.41 2.86
CA THR A 26 -12.33 6.53 2.30
C THR A 26 -11.48 7.71 1.83
N VAL A 27 -10.22 7.75 2.27
CA VAL A 27 -9.28 8.80 1.89
C VAL A 27 -7.86 8.24 1.74
N ILE A 28 -7.15 8.74 0.76
CA ILE A 28 -5.72 8.49 0.55
C ILE A 28 -4.98 9.80 0.35
N PHE A 29 -3.72 9.83 0.75
CA PHE A 29 -2.83 10.98 0.65
C PHE A 29 -1.69 10.67 -0.30
N GLY A 30 -1.20 11.66 -1.05
CA GLY A 30 -0.09 11.38 -1.96
C GLY A 30 0.32 12.55 -2.84
N VAL A 31 1.28 12.25 -3.71
CA VAL A 31 1.73 13.15 -4.77
C VAL A 31 1.54 12.44 -6.10
N ILE A 32 0.92 13.14 -7.06
CA ILE A 32 0.67 12.59 -8.40
C ILE A 32 1.99 12.46 -9.15
N SER A 33 2.18 11.32 -9.81
CA SER A 33 3.36 11.02 -10.62
C SER A 33 2.99 10.13 -11.80
N ILE A 34 3.76 10.20 -12.86
CA ILE A 34 3.59 9.31 -14.03
C ILE A 34 3.65 7.82 -13.65
N HIS A 35 4.34 7.48 -12.55
CA HIS A 35 4.48 6.10 -12.09
C HIS A 35 3.30 5.60 -11.26
N ASN A 36 2.42 6.49 -10.74
CA ASN A 36 1.24 6.09 -9.95
C ASN A 36 -0.09 6.49 -10.60
N MET A 37 -0.04 7.12 -11.77
CA MET A 37 -1.25 7.52 -12.50
C MET A 37 -2.25 6.39 -12.74
N PRO A 38 -1.85 5.16 -13.11
CA PRO A 38 -2.83 4.10 -13.34
C PRO A 38 -3.67 3.77 -12.11
N ILE A 39 -3.07 3.80 -10.92
CA ILE A 39 -3.78 3.58 -9.64
C ILE A 39 -4.67 4.79 -9.31
N LEU A 40 -4.14 6.00 -9.44
CA LEU A 40 -4.91 7.22 -9.12
C LEU A 40 -6.08 7.44 -10.07
N ASP A 41 -5.92 7.11 -11.36
CA ASP A 41 -7.00 7.12 -12.34
C ASP A 41 -8.10 6.12 -11.98
N ALA A 42 -7.73 4.91 -11.58
CA ALA A 42 -8.68 3.90 -11.12
C ALA A 42 -9.47 4.36 -9.89
N ILE A 43 -8.79 4.99 -8.92
CA ILE A 43 -9.41 5.58 -7.73
C ILE A 43 -10.39 6.70 -8.11
N ALA A 44 -9.99 7.56 -9.03
CA ALA A 44 -10.84 8.67 -9.51
C ALA A 44 -12.07 8.15 -10.24
N ARG A 45 -11.93 7.16 -11.12
CA ARG A 45 -13.05 6.54 -11.85
C ARG A 45 -14.02 5.82 -10.91
N GLN A 46 -13.51 5.15 -9.88
CA GLN A 46 -14.34 4.43 -8.92
C GLN A 46 -15.17 5.38 -8.04
N GLY A 47 -14.63 6.55 -7.67
CA GLY A 47 -15.33 7.60 -6.92
C GLY A 47 -15.66 7.30 -5.44
N ARG A 48 -15.22 6.18 -4.88
CA ARG A 48 -15.48 5.79 -3.46
C ARG A 48 -14.41 6.31 -2.50
N ILE A 49 -13.23 6.66 -3.01
CA ILE A 49 -12.08 7.08 -2.21
C ILE A 49 -11.69 8.50 -2.64
N ARG A 50 -11.58 9.40 -1.67
CA ARG A 50 -11.09 10.76 -1.91
C ARG A 50 -9.56 10.76 -1.93
N PHE A 51 -8.97 11.23 -3.02
CA PHE A 51 -7.55 11.56 -3.06
C PHE A 51 -7.29 12.97 -2.53
N VAL A 52 -6.37 13.10 -1.58
CA VAL A 52 -5.91 14.36 -1.01
C VAL A 52 -4.47 14.58 -1.43
N PRO A 53 -4.23 15.48 -2.39
CA PRO A 53 -2.87 15.76 -2.86
C PRO A 53 -2.09 16.53 -1.79
N ALA A 54 -0.84 16.13 -1.58
CA ALA A 54 0.12 16.83 -0.76
C ALA A 54 1.11 17.62 -1.63
N ARG A 55 1.82 18.57 -1.05
CA ARG A 55 2.88 19.30 -1.75
C ARG A 55 4.22 18.55 -1.80
N GLY A 56 4.34 17.46 -1.07
CA GLY A 56 5.51 16.58 -1.05
C GLY A 56 5.19 15.31 -0.29
N GLU A 57 5.96 14.27 -0.56
CA GLU A 57 5.68 12.91 -0.08
C GLU A 57 5.86 12.76 1.43
N ALA A 58 6.79 13.50 2.04
CA ALA A 58 6.90 13.57 3.51
C ALA A 58 5.63 14.12 4.14
N GLY A 59 5.03 15.17 3.53
CA GLY A 59 3.74 15.71 3.95
C GLY A 59 2.62 14.70 3.80
N ALA A 60 2.55 13.97 2.69
CA ALA A 60 1.58 12.91 2.46
C ALA A 60 1.71 11.80 3.51
N MET A 61 2.94 11.40 3.83
CA MET A 61 3.21 10.36 4.83
C MET A 61 2.77 10.81 6.23
N ASN A 62 3.08 12.05 6.63
CA ASN A 62 2.61 12.62 7.89
C ASN A 62 1.07 12.73 7.97
N MET A 63 0.40 13.05 6.84
CA MET A 63 -1.07 13.02 6.77
C MET A 63 -1.62 11.61 6.99
N GLY A 64 -1.04 10.60 6.35
CA GLY A 64 -1.43 9.20 6.51
C GLY A 64 -1.22 8.70 7.93
N ASP A 65 -0.08 9.01 8.54
CA ASP A 65 0.23 8.70 9.93
C ASP A 65 -0.76 9.36 10.90
N ALA A 66 -0.95 10.67 10.81
CA ALA A 66 -1.88 11.40 11.65
C ALA A 66 -3.33 10.88 11.50
N TYR A 67 -3.75 10.60 10.25
CA TYR A 67 -5.06 10.02 9.98
C TYR A 67 -5.22 8.66 10.66
N ALA A 68 -4.22 7.77 10.53
CA ALA A 68 -4.26 6.45 11.14
C ALA A 68 -4.40 6.51 12.67
N ARG A 69 -3.69 7.43 13.31
CA ARG A 69 -3.75 7.61 14.76
C ARG A 69 -5.09 8.17 15.23
N VAL A 70 -5.61 9.21 14.56
CA VAL A 70 -6.86 9.88 14.96
C VAL A 70 -8.08 9.02 14.67
N SER A 71 -8.15 8.43 13.47
CA SER A 71 -9.28 7.58 13.06
C SER A 71 -9.23 6.17 13.63
N ARG A 72 -8.08 5.75 14.19
CA ARG A 72 -7.80 4.37 14.63
C ARG A 72 -8.00 3.33 13.52
N SER A 73 -7.79 3.73 12.28
CA SER A 73 -7.95 2.93 11.07
C SER A 73 -6.65 2.89 10.26
N LEU A 74 -6.69 2.25 9.09
CA LEU A 74 -5.55 2.22 8.17
C LEU A 74 -5.38 3.60 7.51
N GLY A 75 -4.20 4.21 7.67
CA GLY A 75 -3.77 5.32 6.84
C GLY A 75 -3.24 4.79 5.49
N VAL A 76 -3.59 5.42 4.39
CA VAL A 76 -3.10 5.01 3.06
C VAL A 76 -2.39 6.17 2.39
N VAL A 77 -1.17 5.93 1.97
CA VAL A 77 -0.31 6.91 1.28
C VAL A 77 0.16 6.34 -0.04
N ILE A 78 0.11 7.14 -1.11
CA ILE A 78 0.63 6.75 -2.41
C ILE A 78 1.72 7.71 -2.86
N THR A 79 2.87 7.17 -3.28
CA THR A 79 4.03 7.96 -3.73
C THR A 79 4.55 7.45 -5.08
N SER A 80 5.41 8.26 -5.70
CA SER A 80 6.23 7.83 -6.81
C SER A 80 7.35 6.90 -6.35
N THR A 81 8.05 6.31 -7.31
CA THR A 81 9.31 5.57 -7.11
C THR A 81 10.47 6.52 -6.77
N GLY A 82 11.58 6.00 -6.36
CA GLY A 82 12.85 6.68 -6.18
C GLY A 82 12.77 7.87 -5.25
N THR A 83 12.81 9.05 -5.84
CA THR A 83 12.75 10.32 -5.09
C THR A 83 11.48 10.44 -4.25
N GLY A 84 10.32 9.99 -4.78
CA GLY A 84 9.06 10.02 -4.05
C GLY A 84 9.06 9.07 -2.84
N ALA A 85 9.53 7.84 -3.03
CA ALA A 85 9.71 6.89 -1.94
C ALA A 85 10.72 7.40 -0.91
N GLY A 86 11.86 7.96 -1.37
CA GLY A 86 12.89 8.53 -0.51
C GLY A 86 12.41 9.72 0.32
N ASN A 87 11.65 10.64 -0.29
CA ASN A 87 11.06 11.78 0.42
C ASN A 87 10.05 11.35 1.50
N ALA A 88 9.33 10.26 1.29
CA ALA A 88 8.40 9.71 2.27
C ALA A 88 9.11 8.95 3.41
N ALA A 89 10.27 8.36 3.14
CA ALA A 89 10.95 7.43 4.05
C ALA A 89 11.25 8.05 5.43
N GLY A 90 11.75 9.29 5.46
CA GLY A 90 12.03 9.98 6.73
C GLY A 90 10.77 10.17 7.59
N ALA A 91 9.66 10.59 6.99
CA ALA A 91 8.40 10.76 7.69
C ALA A 91 7.77 9.41 8.11
N GLN A 92 8.03 8.34 7.38
CA GLN A 92 7.53 7.00 7.70
C GLN A 92 8.11 6.43 9.00
N VAL A 93 9.30 6.89 9.41
CA VAL A 93 9.91 6.53 10.69
C VAL A 93 9.02 6.93 11.87
N GLU A 94 8.31 8.07 11.79
CA GLU A 94 7.37 8.49 12.82
C GLU A 94 6.20 7.51 12.97
N ALA A 95 5.64 7.05 11.85
CA ALA A 95 4.60 6.02 11.86
C ALA A 95 5.12 4.68 12.44
N LEU A 96 6.37 4.31 12.12
CA LEU A 96 7.01 3.10 12.64
C LEU A 96 7.21 3.19 14.16
N THR A 97 7.76 4.29 14.66
CA THR A 97 8.00 4.51 16.09
C THR A 97 6.70 4.55 16.89
N ALA A 98 5.65 5.14 16.32
CA ALA A 98 4.34 5.24 16.96
C ALA A 98 3.48 3.97 16.83
N GLY A 99 3.90 2.98 16.03
CA GLY A 99 3.07 1.82 15.75
C GLY A 99 1.80 2.15 14.96
N ALA A 100 1.82 3.21 14.15
CA ALA A 100 0.67 3.61 13.36
C ALA A 100 0.50 2.73 12.12
N PRO A 101 -0.70 2.15 11.89
CA PRO A 101 -0.94 1.32 10.72
C PRO A 101 -1.06 2.16 9.46
N VAL A 102 0.02 2.28 8.71
CA VAL A 102 0.05 2.98 7.43
C VAL A 102 0.37 2.00 6.31
N LEU A 103 -0.44 1.96 5.27
CA LEU A 103 -0.12 1.30 4.01
C LEU A 103 0.50 2.34 3.07
N HIS A 104 1.80 2.23 2.85
CA HIS A 104 2.54 3.02 1.88
C HIS A 104 2.58 2.28 0.55
N ILE A 105 1.73 2.64 -0.39
CA ILE A 105 1.79 2.16 -1.77
C ILE A 105 2.79 3.05 -2.49
N THR A 106 3.95 2.53 -2.79
CA THR A 106 4.93 3.20 -3.64
C THR A 106 5.03 2.50 -4.98
N THR A 107 5.47 3.22 -5.97
CA THR A 107 5.59 2.64 -7.30
C THR A 107 7.02 2.22 -7.59
N GLN A 108 7.22 1.59 -8.71
CA GLN A 108 8.54 1.26 -9.25
C GLN A 108 8.55 1.54 -10.77
N VAL A 109 9.73 1.69 -11.32
CA VAL A 109 9.91 1.72 -12.77
C VAL A 109 9.39 0.42 -13.41
N ASP A 110 9.28 0.36 -14.72
CA ASP A 110 8.91 -0.88 -15.41
C ASP A 110 9.88 -2.01 -15.03
N ARG A 111 9.36 -3.23 -14.86
CA ARG A 111 10.12 -4.43 -14.45
C ARG A 111 11.40 -4.66 -15.26
N GLN A 112 11.40 -4.28 -16.54
CA GLN A 112 12.60 -4.42 -17.37
C GLN A 112 13.78 -3.55 -16.96
N PHE A 113 13.56 -2.50 -16.17
CA PHE A 113 14.59 -1.58 -15.67
C PHE A 113 14.94 -1.82 -14.20
N MET A 114 14.04 -2.42 -13.44
CA MET A 114 14.21 -2.59 -11.99
C MET A 114 15.50 -3.32 -11.62
N ASP A 115 16.18 -2.80 -10.59
CA ASP A 115 17.39 -3.38 -10.00
C ASP A 115 18.54 -3.60 -11.02
N ARG A 116 18.55 -2.88 -12.14
CA ARG A 116 19.53 -3.02 -13.23
C ARG A 116 20.45 -1.84 -13.40
N ASP A 117 20.26 -0.79 -12.60
CA ASP A 117 21.06 0.45 -12.64
C ASP A 117 21.21 1.03 -14.07
N ARG A 118 20.08 1.13 -14.77
CA ARG A 118 20.05 1.62 -16.16
C ARG A 118 19.70 3.09 -16.28
N GLY A 119 19.60 3.82 -15.16
CA GLY A 119 19.29 5.23 -15.15
C GLY A 119 17.87 5.53 -15.66
N ALA A 120 16.92 4.62 -15.48
CA ALA A 120 15.52 4.93 -15.72
C ALA A 120 15.08 6.09 -14.81
N ILE A 121 14.17 6.93 -15.28
CA ILE A 121 13.74 8.11 -14.53
C ILE A 121 13.21 7.70 -13.15
N HIS A 122 13.76 8.28 -12.09
CA HIS A 122 13.44 7.99 -10.69
C HIS A 122 13.81 6.56 -10.23
N ASP A 123 14.61 5.82 -10.99
CA ASP A 123 15.11 4.52 -10.55
C ASP A 123 16.08 4.68 -9.37
N VAL A 124 15.85 3.90 -8.31
CA VAL A 124 16.78 3.78 -7.18
C VAL A 124 17.08 2.30 -6.99
N PRO A 125 18.33 1.87 -7.25
CA PRO A 125 18.71 0.46 -7.22
C PRO A 125 18.38 -0.15 -5.89
N ARG A 126 18.06 -0.37 -5.02
CA ARG A 126 17.75 -0.92 -3.70
C ARG A 126 16.65 -0.15 -2.95
N GLN A 127 15.64 0.36 -3.68
CA GLN A 127 14.50 1.02 -3.05
C GLN A 127 13.84 0.16 -1.96
N SER A 128 13.66 -1.15 -2.22
CA SER A 128 13.12 -2.08 -1.22
C SER A 128 13.92 -2.11 0.07
N ASP A 129 15.25 -2.02 0.01
CA ASP A 129 16.09 -2.08 1.23
C ASP A 129 15.91 -0.81 2.06
N MET A 130 15.82 0.35 1.41
CA MET A 130 15.46 1.61 2.07
C MET A 130 14.09 1.52 2.74
N LEU A 131 13.09 1.00 2.04
CA LEU A 131 11.73 0.87 2.57
C LEU A 131 11.63 -0.15 3.71
N LYS A 132 12.39 -1.26 3.66
CA LYS A 132 12.46 -2.23 4.76
C LYS A 132 13.02 -1.61 6.04
N ALA A 133 13.97 -0.68 5.92
CA ALA A 133 14.59 -0.03 7.07
C ALA A 133 13.61 0.90 7.83
N VAL A 134 12.58 1.43 7.15
CA VAL A 134 11.62 2.39 7.70
C VAL A 134 10.20 1.84 7.78
N SER A 135 10.01 0.55 7.53
CA SER A 135 8.70 -0.13 7.59
C SER A 135 8.76 -1.33 8.51
N LYS A 136 7.63 -1.73 9.03
CA LYS A 136 7.47 -3.04 9.67
C LYS A 136 7.82 -4.18 8.71
N THR A 137 7.43 -4.04 7.46
CA THR A 137 7.80 -4.93 6.34
C THR A 137 7.59 -4.22 5.01
N CYS A 138 8.24 -4.72 3.95
CA CYS A 138 8.09 -4.23 2.59
C CYS A 138 7.78 -5.41 1.66
N PHE A 139 6.72 -5.28 0.88
CA PHE A 139 6.34 -6.21 -0.17
C PHE A 139 6.66 -5.63 -1.53
N ARG A 140 6.93 -6.48 -2.52
CA ARG A 140 7.10 -6.11 -3.92
C ARG A 140 6.20 -6.96 -4.80
N MET A 141 5.38 -6.32 -5.60
CA MET A 141 4.48 -7.00 -6.53
C MET A 141 5.17 -7.15 -7.90
N TRP A 142 5.62 -8.36 -8.21
CA TRP A 142 6.27 -8.65 -9.50
C TRP A 142 5.31 -8.97 -10.64
N GLU A 143 4.11 -9.46 -10.32
CA GLU A 143 3.16 -10.00 -11.28
C GLU A 143 1.74 -9.59 -10.93
N ALA A 144 0.95 -9.26 -11.96
CA ALA A 144 -0.43 -8.85 -11.81
C ALA A 144 -1.29 -9.87 -11.04
N ARG A 145 -1.08 -11.17 -11.30
CA ARG A 145 -1.82 -12.26 -10.62
C ARG A 145 -1.68 -12.26 -9.10
N SER A 146 -0.63 -11.63 -8.55
CA SER A 146 -0.40 -11.54 -7.10
C SER A 146 -1.10 -10.36 -6.44
N VAL A 147 -1.85 -9.51 -7.17
CA VAL A 147 -2.43 -8.27 -6.65
C VAL A 147 -3.26 -8.48 -5.39
N HIS A 148 -4.16 -9.45 -5.40
CA HIS A 148 -5.06 -9.70 -4.27
C HIS A 148 -4.33 -10.23 -3.04
N SER A 149 -3.40 -11.16 -3.23
CA SER A 149 -2.59 -11.72 -2.13
C SER A 149 -1.62 -10.68 -1.56
N ALA A 150 -0.99 -9.87 -2.39
CA ALA A 150 -0.07 -8.82 -1.97
C ALA A 150 -0.80 -7.72 -1.17
N LEU A 151 -1.97 -7.26 -1.63
CA LEU A 151 -2.78 -6.28 -0.92
C LEU A 151 -3.29 -6.82 0.42
N SER A 152 -3.81 -8.05 0.43
CA SER A 152 -4.26 -8.71 1.65
C SER A 152 -3.12 -8.90 2.65
N ALA A 153 -1.94 -9.32 2.20
CA ALA A 153 -0.76 -9.48 3.05
C ALA A 153 -0.29 -8.13 3.62
N ALA A 154 -0.19 -7.10 2.78
CA ALA A 154 0.27 -5.78 3.20
C ALA A 154 -0.70 -5.13 4.21
N THR A 155 -2.01 -5.16 3.94
CA THR A 155 -3.03 -4.61 4.85
C THR A 155 -3.11 -5.39 6.16
N SER A 156 -3.06 -6.72 6.10
CA SER A 156 -3.02 -7.57 7.31
C SER A 156 -1.78 -7.29 8.15
N ALA A 157 -0.62 -7.15 7.52
CA ALA A 157 0.63 -6.85 8.23
C ALA A 157 0.59 -5.48 8.91
N ALA A 158 0.04 -4.44 8.26
CA ALA A 158 -0.08 -3.11 8.86
C ALA A 158 -1.02 -3.09 10.09
N LEU A 159 -2.15 -3.79 9.98
CA LEU A 159 -3.20 -3.80 11.01
C LEU A 159 -2.96 -4.78 12.15
N SER A 160 -2.12 -5.81 11.95
CA SER A 160 -1.83 -6.82 12.99
C SER A 160 -0.83 -6.29 14.03
N ALA A 161 -0.98 -6.72 15.26
CA ALA A 161 -0.09 -6.35 16.36
C ALA A 161 1.32 -6.99 16.21
N PRO A 162 2.40 -6.27 16.56
CA PRO A 162 2.44 -4.83 16.76
C PRO A 162 2.14 -4.10 15.45
N LYS A 163 1.23 -3.12 15.47
CA LYS A 163 0.90 -2.33 14.26
C LYS A 163 2.09 -1.52 13.79
N GLY A 164 2.07 -1.11 12.53
CA GLY A 164 3.12 -0.26 11.98
C GLY A 164 2.97 -0.04 10.47
N PRO A 165 3.78 0.85 9.89
CA PRO A 165 3.75 1.11 8.47
C PRO A 165 4.26 -0.11 7.67
N VAL A 166 3.62 -0.35 6.55
CA VAL A 166 3.98 -1.39 5.59
C VAL A 166 4.11 -0.76 4.22
N SER A 167 5.20 -1.02 3.53
CA SER A 167 5.41 -0.56 2.16
C SER A 167 5.06 -1.66 1.16
N LEU A 168 4.41 -1.28 0.06
CA LEU A 168 4.09 -2.13 -1.08
C LEU A 168 4.58 -1.46 -2.35
N GLU A 169 5.61 -2.03 -2.99
CA GLU A 169 6.14 -1.57 -4.26
C GLU A 169 5.41 -2.22 -5.43
N ILE A 170 4.98 -1.39 -6.41
CA ILE A 170 4.22 -1.85 -7.58
C ILE A 170 4.82 -1.22 -8.84
N PRO A 171 5.45 -2.02 -9.74
CA PRO A 171 5.95 -1.52 -11.02
C PRO A 171 4.82 -0.91 -11.87
N VAL A 172 5.13 0.16 -12.60
CA VAL A 172 4.10 0.89 -13.36
C VAL A 172 3.51 0.07 -14.52
N ASP A 173 4.28 -0.83 -15.12
CA ASP A 173 3.79 -1.74 -16.14
C ASP A 173 2.81 -2.77 -15.55
N VAL A 174 3.07 -3.28 -14.34
CA VAL A 174 2.17 -4.20 -13.63
C VAL A 174 0.82 -3.54 -13.31
N GLN A 175 0.80 -2.25 -12.97
CA GLN A 175 -0.44 -1.54 -12.66
C GLN A 175 -1.46 -1.53 -13.82
N ARG A 176 -0.99 -1.69 -15.05
CA ARG A 176 -1.80 -1.67 -16.28
C ARG A 176 -2.22 -3.06 -16.75
N GLU A 177 -1.64 -4.11 -16.21
CA GLU A 177 -1.98 -5.48 -16.59
C GLU A 177 -3.40 -5.84 -16.14
N MET A 178 -4.02 -6.75 -16.90
CA MET A 178 -5.37 -7.23 -16.65
C MET A 178 -5.37 -8.45 -15.73
N VAL A 179 -6.29 -8.45 -14.78
CA VAL A 179 -6.51 -9.57 -13.84
C VAL A 179 -7.98 -9.91 -13.78
N ALA A 180 -8.30 -11.12 -13.35
CA ALA A 180 -9.68 -11.52 -13.09
C ALA A 180 -10.25 -10.76 -11.89
N VAL A 181 -11.47 -10.23 -12.04
CA VAL A 181 -12.18 -9.61 -10.92
C VAL A 181 -12.47 -10.64 -9.83
N GLN A 182 -12.08 -10.33 -8.61
CA GLN A 182 -12.44 -11.14 -7.43
C GLN A 182 -13.48 -10.39 -6.60
N THR A 183 -14.74 -10.80 -6.70
CA THR A 183 -15.87 -10.13 -6.04
C THR A 183 -15.99 -10.41 -4.54
N ASN A 184 -15.40 -11.50 -4.05
CA ASN A 184 -15.49 -11.93 -2.64
C ASN A 184 -14.09 -12.00 -2.02
N GLN A 185 -13.42 -10.87 -1.86
CA GLN A 185 -12.16 -10.86 -1.16
C GLN A 185 -12.41 -10.99 0.35
N PRO A 186 -11.71 -11.91 1.04
CA PRO A 186 -11.82 -11.98 2.48
C PRO A 186 -11.28 -10.69 3.11
N ALA A 187 -11.91 -10.27 4.21
CA ALA A 187 -11.38 -9.17 5.01
C ALA A 187 -9.93 -9.45 5.44
N PRO A 188 -9.09 -8.42 5.63
CA PRO A 188 -7.72 -8.60 6.09
C PRO A 188 -7.70 -9.43 7.39
N ARG A 189 -6.85 -10.45 7.42
CA ARG A 189 -6.68 -11.27 8.63
C ARG A 189 -5.83 -10.50 9.64
N ILE A 190 -6.48 -9.99 10.69
CA ILE A 190 -5.82 -9.22 11.75
C ILE A 190 -5.45 -10.15 12.89
N VAL A 191 -4.15 -10.24 13.20
CA VAL A 191 -3.66 -10.97 14.37
C VAL A 191 -3.73 -10.03 15.58
N ARG A 192 -4.42 -10.46 16.62
CA ARG A 192 -4.44 -9.80 17.94
C ARG A 192 -3.52 -10.57 18.86
N ILE A 193 -2.77 -9.87 19.70
CA ILE A 193 -1.99 -10.46 20.78
C ILE A 193 -2.85 -10.33 22.03
N GLU A 194 -3.29 -11.45 22.57
CA GLU A 194 -3.97 -11.46 23.87
C GLU A 194 -2.91 -11.34 24.95
N PRO A 195 -3.14 -10.48 25.96
CA PRO A 195 -2.21 -10.36 27.07
C PRO A 195 -2.18 -11.66 27.90
N ASP A 196 -1.00 -11.99 28.40
CA ASP A 196 -0.83 -13.09 29.33
C ASP A 196 -1.55 -12.79 30.66
N ALA A 197 -2.46 -13.69 31.09
CA ALA A 197 -3.28 -13.49 32.26
C ALA A 197 -2.44 -13.40 33.56
N ASP A 198 -1.35 -14.20 33.67
CA ASP A 198 -0.48 -14.19 34.83
C ASP A 198 0.37 -12.91 34.88
N ALA A 199 0.83 -12.41 33.72
CA ALA A 199 1.49 -11.12 33.64
C ALA A 199 0.57 -9.95 34.04
N LEU A 200 -0.71 -9.99 33.63
CA LEU A 200 -1.69 -8.98 34.05
C LEU A 200 -1.94 -9.02 35.56
N ASN A 201 -2.06 -10.20 36.17
CA ASN A 201 -2.24 -10.36 37.61
C ASN A 201 -1.02 -9.87 38.41
N THR A 202 0.17 -9.92 37.82
CA THR A 202 1.41 -9.41 38.48
C THR A 202 1.48 -7.88 38.43
N LEU A 203 0.79 -7.22 37.52
CA LEU A 203 0.76 -5.76 37.37
C LEU A 203 -0.39 -5.11 38.17
N ALA A 204 -1.35 -5.86 38.64
CA ALA A 204 -2.48 -5.41 39.46
C ALA A 204 -2.13 -5.40 40.97
#